data_eee7d702a3f84698b71b8d1a97b69850
#
_entry.id   eee7d702a3f84698b71b8d1a97b69850
#
_cell.length_a   1.000
_cell.length_b   1.000
_cell.length_c   1.000
_cell.angle_alpha   90.00
_cell.angle_beta   90.00
_cell.angle_gamma   90.00
#
_symmetry.space_group_name_H-M   'P 1'
#
loop_
_entity.id
_entity.type
_entity.pdbx_description
1 polymer ?
#
loop_
_entity_poly.entity_id
_entity_poly.type
_entity_poly.pdbx_seq_one_letter_code
_entity_poly.pdbx_strand_id
1 'polypeptide(L)'
;ARARDSRPYTDAIRRHVGEVSGAAGEYDSPLFSAKGDIKKELLLVISSDRGLCGAYNGNVFKTAMQHIRSKTQGGVEVSIETAGKKSNAFFKFQKMDPLNQLAVGDKPAFEDVARIADRYMDEFAEGKWDAVRVTYMRFESNARQIPETIQLLPLASDDTQTGVSDDSASANYEFSPSAGEILDDLLPRSVKTTLFQVFNDAVVSENIMRMIA
;
A
#
# COMPACT_ATOMS: atom_id res chain seq x y z
N ALA A 1 18.56 0.22 7.74
CA ALA A 1 18.41 -1.17 8.17
C ALA A 1 16.95 -1.64 8.06
N ARG A 2 16.01 -1.04 8.77
CA ARG A 2 14.61 -1.54 8.87
C ARG A 2 13.87 -1.71 7.54
N ALA A 3 13.97 -0.76 6.60
CA ALA A 3 13.27 -0.87 5.31
C ALA A 3 13.84 -2.00 4.42
N ARG A 4 15.13 -2.31 4.55
CA ARG A 4 15.75 -3.46 3.85
C ARG A 4 15.43 -4.78 4.54
N ASP A 5 15.28 -4.78 5.86
CA ASP A 5 15.07 -6.00 6.64
C ASP A 5 13.63 -6.53 6.50
N SER A 6 12.64 -5.66 6.20
CA SER A 6 11.24 -6.08 6.02
C SER A 6 10.90 -6.54 4.59
N ARG A 7 11.65 -6.12 3.56
CA ARG A 7 11.41 -6.52 2.16
C ARG A 7 11.44 -8.04 1.93
N PRO A 8 12.44 -8.79 2.42
CA PRO A 8 12.47 -10.24 2.21
C PRO A 8 11.24 -10.95 2.75
N TYR A 9 10.69 -10.44 3.86
CA TYR A 9 9.46 -11.00 4.44
C TYR A 9 8.21 -10.66 3.60
N THR A 10 8.11 -9.42 3.12
CA THR A 10 7.03 -9.00 2.21
C THR A 10 7.05 -9.79 0.91
N ASP A 11 8.24 -9.97 0.33
CA ASP A 11 8.42 -10.73 -0.91
C ASP A 11 8.12 -12.22 -0.70
N ALA A 12 8.48 -12.77 0.46
CA ALA A 12 8.15 -14.14 0.82
C ALA A 12 6.63 -14.35 0.94
N ILE A 13 5.92 -13.45 1.62
CA ILE A 13 4.45 -13.52 1.72
C ILE A 13 3.81 -13.42 0.34
N ARG A 14 4.23 -12.48 -0.51
CA ARG A 14 3.69 -12.35 -1.87
C ARG A 14 3.90 -13.61 -2.70
N ARG A 15 5.09 -14.22 -2.58
CA ARG A 15 5.38 -15.49 -3.26
C ARG A 15 4.46 -16.60 -2.78
N HIS A 16 4.28 -16.76 -1.47
CA HIS A 16 3.38 -17.78 -0.92
C HIS A 16 1.92 -17.54 -1.32
N VAL A 17 1.47 -16.28 -1.34
CA VAL A 17 0.15 -15.95 -1.88
C VAL A 17 0.02 -16.40 -3.34
N GLY A 18 1.04 -16.14 -4.17
CA GLY A 18 1.07 -16.58 -5.57
C GLY A 18 1.01 -18.10 -5.72
N GLU A 19 1.83 -18.84 -4.96
CA GLU A 19 1.88 -20.30 -4.98
C GLU A 19 0.54 -20.93 -4.56
N VAL A 20 -0.05 -20.42 -3.48
CA VAL A 20 -1.32 -20.95 -2.95
C VAL A 20 -2.51 -20.55 -3.83
N SER A 21 -2.51 -19.31 -4.39
CA SER A 21 -3.56 -18.87 -5.32
C SER A 21 -3.58 -19.72 -6.60
N GLY A 22 -2.41 -20.08 -7.13
CA GLY A 22 -2.30 -20.97 -8.28
C GLY A 22 -2.86 -22.38 -8.01
N ALA A 23 -2.77 -22.86 -6.78
CA ALA A 23 -3.29 -24.16 -6.37
C ALA A 23 -4.77 -24.14 -5.94
N ALA A 24 -5.30 -22.98 -5.54
CA ALA A 24 -6.67 -22.83 -5.05
C ALA A 24 -7.73 -22.79 -6.16
N GLY A 25 -7.33 -22.65 -7.44
CA GLY A 25 -8.27 -22.53 -8.56
C GLY A 25 -9.10 -21.24 -8.46
N GLU A 26 -10.42 -21.35 -8.62
CA GLU A 26 -11.34 -20.21 -8.47
C GLU A 26 -11.57 -19.89 -6.98
N TYR A 27 -10.61 -19.19 -6.38
CA TYR A 27 -10.75 -18.68 -5.03
C TYR A 27 -11.32 -17.24 -5.06
N ASP A 28 -12.47 -17.04 -4.45
CA ASP A 28 -13.13 -15.75 -4.35
C ASP A 28 -12.83 -15.08 -2.99
N SER A 29 -12.02 -14.04 -3.01
CA SER A 29 -11.78 -13.19 -1.84
C SER A 29 -12.33 -11.79 -2.09
N PRO A 30 -13.04 -11.19 -1.11
CA PRO A 30 -13.47 -9.80 -1.21
C PRO A 30 -12.30 -8.81 -1.39
N LEU A 31 -11.04 -9.22 -1.13
CA LEU A 31 -9.85 -8.38 -1.30
C LEU A 31 -9.27 -8.38 -2.73
N PHE A 32 -9.69 -9.31 -3.61
CA PHE A 32 -9.17 -9.41 -4.99
C PHE A 32 -9.92 -8.56 -6.01
N SER A 33 -11.18 -8.25 -5.79
CA SER A 33 -12.00 -7.59 -6.81
C SER A 33 -12.74 -6.40 -6.28
N ALA A 34 -12.62 -5.26 -6.96
CA ALA A 34 -13.61 -4.20 -6.82
C ALA A 34 -14.97 -4.73 -7.33
N LYS A 35 -16.04 -4.42 -6.61
CA LYS A 35 -17.42 -4.75 -7.03
C LYS A 35 -17.86 -3.78 -8.14
N GLY A 36 -17.30 -3.95 -9.36
CA GLY A 36 -17.60 -3.11 -10.52
C GLY A 36 -16.53 -2.05 -10.82
N ASP A 37 -16.93 -0.99 -11.53
CA ASP A 37 -16.03 0.12 -11.86
C ASP A 37 -15.62 0.89 -10.61
N ILE A 38 -14.34 1.30 -10.55
CA ILE A 38 -13.82 2.15 -9.47
C ILE A 38 -14.43 3.54 -9.58
N LYS A 39 -15.28 3.90 -8.61
CA LYS A 39 -15.92 5.22 -8.50
C LYS A 39 -15.50 5.98 -7.26
N LYS A 40 -15.17 5.28 -6.18
CA LYS A 40 -14.76 5.84 -4.90
C LYS A 40 -13.38 5.30 -4.50
N GLU A 41 -12.42 6.18 -4.39
CA GLU A 41 -11.05 5.84 -4.04
C GLU A 41 -10.64 6.53 -2.74
N LEU A 42 -9.99 5.79 -1.84
CA LEU A 42 -9.27 6.35 -0.71
C LEU A 42 -7.79 6.46 -1.06
N LEU A 43 -7.21 7.66 -0.92
CA LEU A 43 -5.79 7.91 -1.11
C LEU A 43 -5.14 8.30 0.22
N LEU A 44 -4.24 7.44 0.72
CA LEU A 44 -3.36 7.77 1.82
C LEU A 44 -2.11 8.46 1.27
N VAL A 45 -1.77 9.64 1.81
CA VAL A 45 -0.55 10.39 1.46
C VAL A 45 0.38 10.46 2.65
N ILE A 46 1.57 9.89 2.53
CA ILE A 46 2.56 9.82 3.60
C ILE A 46 3.63 10.89 3.40
N SER A 47 3.71 11.81 4.35
CA SER A 47 4.68 12.91 4.37
C SER A 47 5.45 12.96 5.69
N SER A 48 6.37 13.91 5.80
CA SER A 48 7.06 14.17 7.06
C SER A 48 6.20 15.00 8.04
N ASP A 49 6.53 14.90 9.31
CA ASP A 49 6.02 15.81 10.34
C ASP A 49 6.79 17.14 10.38
N ARG A 50 8.07 17.11 10.04
CA ARG A 50 9.00 18.24 10.13
C ARG A 50 9.50 18.64 8.74
N GLY A 51 9.96 19.88 8.60
CA GLY A 51 10.64 20.39 7.42
C GLY A 51 12.10 19.95 7.32
N LEU A 52 12.86 20.62 6.45
CA LEU A 52 14.30 20.40 6.23
C LEU A 52 14.61 18.95 5.78
N CYS A 53 13.82 18.43 4.86
CA CYS A 53 14.01 17.13 4.21
C CYS A 53 14.12 17.25 2.68
N GLY A 54 14.74 18.34 2.21
CA GLY A 54 14.92 18.60 0.78
C GLY A 54 13.61 18.58 0.01
N ALA A 55 13.62 17.94 -1.14
CA ALA A 55 12.46 17.84 -2.02
C ALA A 55 11.46 16.73 -1.63
N TYR A 56 11.64 16.05 -0.49
CA TYR A 56 10.83 14.90 -0.07
C TYR A 56 9.33 15.19 -0.16
N ASN A 57 8.85 16.16 0.62
CA ASN A 57 7.42 16.48 0.66
C ASN A 57 6.91 17.00 -0.69
N GLY A 58 7.66 17.88 -1.35
CA GLY A 58 7.27 18.44 -2.64
C GLY A 58 7.06 17.36 -3.71
N ASN A 59 7.94 16.37 -3.76
CA ASN A 59 7.83 15.26 -4.70
C ASN A 59 6.63 14.37 -4.39
N VAL A 60 6.39 14.04 -3.11
CA VAL A 60 5.21 13.26 -2.69
C VAL A 60 3.92 14.02 -3.05
N PHE A 61 3.83 15.31 -2.75
CA PHE A 61 2.63 16.10 -3.04
C PHE A 61 2.38 16.25 -4.54
N LYS A 62 3.42 16.45 -5.33
CA LYS A 62 3.31 16.49 -6.79
C LYS A 62 2.72 15.18 -7.32
N THR A 63 3.24 14.05 -6.87
CA THR A 63 2.77 12.71 -7.28
C THR A 63 1.31 12.49 -6.85
N ALA A 64 0.97 12.83 -5.61
CA ALA A 64 -0.41 12.72 -5.12
C ALA A 64 -1.38 13.58 -5.93
N MET A 65 -1.03 14.85 -6.20
CA MET A 65 -1.87 15.76 -6.98
C MET A 65 -2.05 15.31 -8.43
N GLN A 66 -1.01 14.76 -9.05
CA GLN A 66 -1.10 14.16 -10.40
C GLN A 66 -2.08 12.98 -10.40
N HIS A 67 -1.98 12.10 -9.41
CA HIS A 67 -2.89 10.97 -9.26
C HIS A 67 -4.34 11.43 -9.07
N ILE A 68 -4.59 12.35 -8.14
CA ILE A 68 -5.93 12.88 -7.84
C ILE A 68 -6.54 13.49 -9.10
N ARG A 69 -5.81 14.35 -9.81
CA ARG A 69 -6.29 14.98 -11.05
C ARG A 69 -6.67 13.95 -12.10
N SER A 70 -5.80 12.97 -12.35
CA SER A 70 -6.06 11.90 -13.31
C SER A 70 -7.32 11.10 -12.96
N LYS A 71 -7.51 10.74 -11.69
CA LYS A 71 -8.67 9.99 -11.24
C LYS A 71 -9.97 10.80 -11.30
N THR A 72 -9.92 12.05 -10.84
CA THR A 72 -11.08 12.95 -10.87
C THR A 72 -11.53 13.26 -12.31
N GLN A 73 -10.58 13.45 -13.24
CA GLN A 73 -10.90 13.59 -14.67
C GLN A 73 -11.55 12.34 -15.26
N GLY A 74 -11.22 11.16 -14.74
CA GLY A 74 -11.86 9.89 -15.07
C GLY A 74 -13.18 9.62 -14.35
N GLY A 75 -13.71 10.60 -13.60
CA GLY A 75 -14.99 10.46 -12.88
C GLY A 75 -14.90 9.72 -11.54
N VAL A 76 -13.71 9.52 -11.01
CA VAL A 76 -13.49 8.88 -9.70
C VAL A 76 -13.50 9.93 -8.60
N GLU A 77 -14.29 9.71 -7.56
CA GLU A 77 -14.24 10.49 -6.32
C GLU A 77 -13.08 10.03 -5.46
N VAL A 78 -12.12 10.93 -5.20
CA VAL A 78 -10.93 10.62 -4.40
C VAL A 78 -11.06 11.28 -3.03
N SER A 79 -11.13 10.47 -1.98
CA SER A 79 -11.06 10.91 -0.60
C SER A 79 -9.63 10.76 -0.09
N ILE A 80 -9.19 11.67 0.77
CA ILE A 80 -7.79 11.75 1.20
C ILE A 80 -7.67 11.44 2.69
N GLU A 81 -6.73 10.62 3.05
CA GLU A 81 -6.17 10.51 4.40
C GLU A 81 -4.69 10.89 4.37
N THR A 82 -4.20 11.41 5.45
CA THR A 82 -2.80 11.84 5.57
C THR A 82 -2.09 11.17 6.73
N ALA A 83 -0.83 10.84 6.53
CA ALA A 83 0.12 10.52 7.59
C ALA A 83 1.27 11.54 7.48
N GLY A 84 1.51 12.25 8.58
CA GLY A 84 2.44 13.38 8.61
C GLY A 84 1.76 14.75 8.57
N LYS A 85 2.29 15.68 9.37
CA LYS A 85 1.71 17.03 9.52
C LYS A 85 1.79 17.84 8.24
N LYS A 86 2.82 17.60 7.41
CA LYS A 86 3.06 18.37 6.19
C LYS A 86 2.02 18.08 5.11
N SER A 87 1.61 16.83 4.93
CA SER A 87 0.52 16.49 3.99
C SER A 87 -0.82 17.04 4.47
N ASN A 88 -1.12 16.93 5.76
CA ASN A 88 -2.37 17.46 6.30
C ASN A 88 -2.48 18.98 6.06
N ALA A 89 -1.42 19.72 6.35
CA ALA A 89 -1.39 21.18 6.11
C ALA A 89 -1.50 21.51 4.61
N PHE A 90 -0.79 20.75 3.76
CA PHE A 90 -0.82 20.95 2.31
C PHE A 90 -2.22 20.77 1.74
N PHE A 91 -2.90 19.67 2.05
CA PHE A 91 -4.23 19.41 1.51
C PHE A 91 -5.29 20.38 2.03
N LYS A 92 -5.22 20.78 3.31
CA LYS A 92 -6.07 21.85 3.84
C LYS A 92 -5.88 23.17 3.11
N PHE A 93 -4.62 23.53 2.80
CA PHE A 93 -4.31 24.72 2.01
C PHE A 93 -4.88 24.63 0.59
N GLN A 94 -4.89 23.43 -0.01
CA GLN A 94 -5.51 23.18 -1.31
C GLN A 94 -7.05 23.11 -1.27
N LYS A 95 -7.67 23.35 -0.10
CA LYS A 95 -9.12 23.20 0.13
C LYS A 95 -9.63 21.77 -0.15
N MET A 96 -8.78 20.80 0.09
CA MET A 96 -9.06 19.36 0.00
C MET A 96 -8.93 18.79 1.40
N ASP A 97 -9.99 18.87 2.22
CA ASP A 97 -9.92 18.49 3.63
C ASP A 97 -9.73 16.97 3.77
N PRO A 98 -8.62 16.51 4.39
CA PRO A 98 -8.42 15.10 4.65
C PRO A 98 -9.47 14.56 5.62
N LEU A 99 -9.95 13.32 5.37
CA LEU A 99 -10.89 12.65 6.26
C LEU A 99 -10.26 12.37 7.63
N ASN A 100 -9.00 11.92 7.65
CA ASN A 100 -8.24 11.63 8.86
C ASN A 100 -6.78 12.01 8.70
N GLN A 101 -6.15 12.35 9.82
CA GLN A 101 -4.71 12.44 9.97
C GLN A 101 -4.24 11.29 10.85
N LEU A 102 -3.45 10.37 10.27
CA LEU A 102 -2.93 9.21 10.97
C LEU A 102 -1.67 9.57 11.77
N ALA A 103 -1.61 9.16 13.02
CA ALA A 103 -0.47 9.39 13.91
C ALA A 103 0.43 8.15 13.96
N VAL A 104 1.27 7.94 12.93
CA VAL A 104 2.19 6.80 12.87
C VAL A 104 3.59 7.15 13.40
N GLY A 105 4.01 8.42 13.23
CA GLY A 105 5.30 8.93 13.73
C GLY A 105 6.53 8.40 12.99
N ASP A 106 7.70 8.74 13.53
CA ASP A 106 9.03 8.43 12.94
C ASP A 106 9.45 6.96 13.13
N LYS A 107 8.73 6.21 13.94
CA LYS A 107 9.01 4.79 14.24
C LYS A 107 7.69 3.99 14.14
N PRO A 108 7.29 3.62 12.92
CA PRO A 108 6.08 2.84 12.73
C PRO A 108 6.14 1.55 13.54
N ALA A 109 5.13 1.29 14.37
CA ALA A 109 4.93 0.00 15.00
C ALA A 109 4.03 -0.85 14.10
N PHE A 110 4.34 -2.14 13.97
CA PHE A 110 3.56 -3.03 13.11
C PHE A 110 2.09 -3.08 13.53
N GLU A 111 1.81 -3.12 14.82
CA GLU A 111 0.45 -3.21 15.36
C GLU A 111 -0.39 -1.97 15.02
N ASP A 112 0.22 -0.77 15.02
CA ASP A 112 -0.47 0.46 14.67
C ASP A 112 -0.82 0.50 13.18
N VAL A 113 0.14 0.10 12.33
CA VAL A 113 -0.07 0.00 10.88
C VAL A 113 -1.05 -1.11 10.53
N ALA A 114 -0.99 -2.24 11.21
CA ALA A 114 -1.92 -3.35 11.02
C ALA A 114 -3.37 -2.94 11.32
N ARG A 115 -3.61 -2.14 12.35
CA ARG A 115 -4.96 -1.58 12.64
C ARG A 115 -5.48 -0.67 11.53
N ILE A 116 -4.60 0.13 10.92
CA ILE A 116 -4.96 0.95 9.75
C ILE A 116 -5.32 0.05 8.57
N ALA A 117 -4.52 -0.97 8.29
CA ALA A 117 -4.76 -1.93 7.22
C ALA A 117 -6.06 -2.71 7.43
N ASP A 118 -6.34 -3.16 8.66
CA ASP A 118 -7.61 -3.84 8.99
C ASP A 118 -8.80 -2.94 8.71
N ARG A 119 -8.75 -1.67 9.12
CA ARG A 119 -9.81 -0.71 8.83
C ARG A 119 -10.01 -0.51 7.32
N TYR A 120 -8.94 -0.40 6.55
CA TYR A 120 -9.03 -0.28 5.09
C TYR A 120 -9.64 -1.51 4.44
N MET A 121 -9.27 -2.70 4.89
CA MET A 121 -9.85 -3.95 4.39
C MET A 121 -11.34 -4.07 4.72
N ASP A 122 -11.74 -3.71 5.94
CA ASP A 122 -13.15 -3.71 6.36
C ASP A 122 -13.97 -2.71 5.54
N GLU A 123 -13.50 -1.47 5.42
CA GLU A 123 -14.18 -0.42 4.64
C GLU A 123 -14.27 -0.79 3.14
N PHE A 124 -13.25 -1.45 2.60
CA PHE A 124 -13.26 -1.96 1.24
C PHE A 124 -14.26 -3.11 1.07
N ALA A 125 -14.28 -4.07 1.97
CA ALA A 125 -15.22 -5.20 1.95
C ALA A 125 -16.68 -4.74 2.08
N GLU A 126 -16.94 -3.70 2.87
CA GLU A 126 -18.26 -3.06 3.03
C GLU A 126 -18.69 -2.22 1.81
N GLY A 127 -17.79 -1.98 0.87
CA GLY A 127 -18.04 -1.18 -0.33
C GLY A 127 -18.00 0.33 -0.12
N LYS A 128 -17.39 0.79 0.97
CA LYS A 128 -17.15 2.22 1.22
C LYS A 128 -16.14 2.78 0.21
N TRP A 129 -15.14 1.99 -0.14
CA TRP A 129 -14.12 2.27 -1.15
C TRP A 129 -14.09 1.17 -2.21
N ASP A 130 -13.92 1.55 -3.46
CA ASP A 130 -13.69 0.62 -4.58
C ASP A 130 -12.19 0.38 -4.80
N ALA A 131 -11.36 1.29 -4.30
CA ALA A 131 -9.91 1.15 -4.28
C ALA A 131 -9.31 1.91 -3.10
N VAL A 132 -8.21 1.39 -2.57
CA VAL A 132 -7.35 2.06 -1.58
C VAL A 132 -5.95 2.16 -2.15
N ARG A 133 -5.41 3.38 -2.21
CA ARG A 133 -4.08 3.66 -2.76
C ARG A 133 -3.24 4.45 -1.78
N VAL A 134 -1.93 4.36 -1.93
CA VAL A 134 -0.97 5.05 -1.07
C VAL A 134 0.05 5.78 -1.92
N THR A 135 0.22 7.08 -1.69
CA THR A 135 1.31 7.87 -2.26
C THR A 135 2.37 8.10 -1.19
N TYR A 136 3.59 7.73 -1.52
CA TYR A 136 4.73 7.78 -0.59
C TYR A 136 6.06 7.88 -1.33
N MET A 137 7.15 8.01 -0.60
CA MET A 137 8.50 7.93 -1.15
C MET A 137 9.05 6.52 -0.95
N ARG A 138 9.17 5.76 -2.05
CA ARG A 138 9.78 4.43 -2.02
C ARG A 138 11.29 4.54 -1.87
N PHE A 139 11.82 3.81 -0.92
CA PHE A 139 13.27 3.66 -0.78
C PHE A 139 13.81 2.62 -1.76
N GLU A 140 14.65 3.03 -2.68
CA GLU A 140 15.36 2.12 -3.59
C GLU A 140 16.80 1.90 -3.13
N SER A 141 17.51 3.00 -2.90
CA SER A 141 18.88 3.01 -2.38
C SER A 141 19.17 4.34 -1.68
N ASN A 142 20.33 4.46 -1.05
CA ASN A 142 20.76 5.73 -0.45
C ASN A 142 20.87 6.87 -1.48
N ALA A 143 21.15 6.54 -2.73
CA ALA A 143 21.26 7.51 -3.81
C ALA A 143 19.92 7.77 -4.53
N ARG A 144 18.92 6.92 -4.35
CA ARG A 144 17.68 6.99 -5.10
C ARG A 144 16.45 6.69 -4.24
N GLN A 145 15.58 7.68 -4.13
CA GLN A 145 14.25 7.58 -3.55
C GLN A 145 13.22 8.00 -4.61
N ILE A 146 12.14 7.25 -4.73
CA ILE A 146 11.17 7.40 -5.83
C ILE A 146 9.79 7.71 -5.24
N PRO A 147 9.18 8.87 -5.58
CA PRO A 147 7.80 9.13 -5.22
C PRO A 147 6.89 8.29 -6.12
N GLU A 148 5.99 7.54 -5.53
CA GLU A 148 5.05 6.69 -6.27
C GLU A 148 3.70 6.57 -5.58
N THR A 149 2.70 6.17 -6.35
CA THR A 149 1.39 5.76 -5.85
C THR A 149 1.19 4.29 -6.15
N ILE A 150 0.96 3.49 -5.12
CA ILE A 150 0.65 2.07 -5.25
C ILE A 150 -0.80 1.78 -4.91
N GLN A 151 -1.35 0.71 -5.48
CA GLN A 151 -2.64 0.19 -5.09
C GLN A 151 -2.47 -0.80 -3.94
N LEU A 152 -3.12 -0.53 -2.82
CA LEU A 152 -3.15 -1.43 -1.67
C LEU A 152 -4.32 -2.42 -1.80
N LEU A 153 -5.48 -1.93 -2.21
CA LEU A 153 -6.70 -2.69 -2.45
C LEU A 153 -7.40 -2.17 -3.72
N PRO A 154 -8.08 -3.02 -4.52
CA PRO A 154 -8.03 -4.49 -4.44
C PRO A 154 -6.65 -5.04 -4.68
N LEU A 155 -6.37 -6.25 -4.20
CA LEU A 155 -5.16 -7.00 -4.54
C LEU A 155 -5.24 -7.36 -6.02
N ALA A 156 -4.19 -7.03 -6.79
CA ALA A 156 -4.16 -7.40 -8.20
C ALA A 156 -3.96 -8.91 -8.36
N SER A 157 -4.71 -9.52 -9.27
CA SER A 157 -4.50 -10.93 -9.63
C SER A 157 -3.10 -11.19 -10.22
N ASP A 158 -2.47 -10.15 -10.79
CA ASP A 158 -1.08 -10.21 -11.28
C ASP A 158 -0.02 -10.19 -10.17
N ASP A 159 -0.34 -9.71 -8.97
CA ASP A 159 0.55 -9.82 -7.81
C ASP A 159 0.74 -11.29 -7.38
N THR A 160 -0.11 -12.19 -7.87
CA THR A 160 0.03 -13.64 -7.72
C THR A 160 0.91 -14.28 -8.79
N GLN A 161 1.24 -13.55 -9.88
CA GLN A 161 2.00 -14.07 -11.04
C GLN A 161 3.47 -13.62 -11.09
N THR A 162 4.06 -13.10 -10.02
CA THR A 162 5.50 -12.82 -10.05
C THR A 162 6.31 -14.12 -9.98
N GLY A 163 6.58 -14.67 -11.16
CA GLY A 163 7.80 -15.42 -11.39
C GLY A 163 7.74 -16.90 -11.11
N VAL A 164 6.83 -17.63 -11.75
CA VAL A 164 7.15 -19.02 -12.14
C VAL A 164 7.06 -19.08 -13.65
N SER A 165 8.22 -19.12 -14.31
CA SER A 165 8.36 -19.58 -15.67
C SER A 165 7.69 -20.95 -15.79
N ASP A 166 6.89 -21.04 -16.81
CA ASP A 166 6.19 -22.19 -17.37
C ASP A 166 7.12 -23.42 -17.50
N ASP A 167 7.35 -24.14 -16.43
CA ASP A 167 7.94 -25.49 -16.48
C ASP A 167 7.86 -26.22 -15.12
N SER A 168 6.73 -26.19 -14.45
CA SER A 168 6.46 -27.16 -13.41
C SER A 168 5.03 -27.67 -13.58
N ALA A 169 4.96 -28.92 -13.99
CA ALA A 169 3.79 -29.76 -13.92
C ALA A 169 2.99 -29.45 -12.68
N SER A 170 1.66 -29.31 -12.83
CA SER A 170 0.69 -29.22 -11.76
C SER A 170 0.96 -30.31 -10.72
N ALA A 171 1.84 -30.02 -9.78
CA ALA A 171 1.99 -30.85 -8.61
C ALA A 171 0.68 -30.71 -7.83
N ASN A 172 -0.09 -31.78 -7.75
CA ASN A 172 -1.22 -31.89 -6.86
C ASN A 172 -0.69 -31.85 -5.43
N TYR A 173 -0.50 -30.63 -4.89
CA TYR A 173 -0.23 -30.47 -3.48
C TYR A 173 -1.57 -30.64 -2.73
N GLU A 174 -1.67 -31.66 -1.93
CA GLU A 174 -2.70 -31.75 -0.91
C GLU A 174 -2.34 -30.77 0.21
N PHE A 175 -3.04 -29.63 0.28
CA PHE A 175 -2.89 -28.68 1.37
C PHE A 175 -3.75 -29.13 2.56
N SER A 176 -3.15 -29.17 3.74
CA SER A 176 -3.88 -29.29 5.00
C SER A 176 -3.41 -28.17 5.94
N PRO A 177 -4.20 -27.17 6.22
CA PRO A 177 -5.58 -26.87 5.77
C PRO A 177 -5.72 -26.61 4.26
N SER A 178 -6.97 -26.44 3.78
CA SER A 178 -7.24 -26.20 2.36
C SER A 178 -6.56 -24.93 1.84
N ALA A 179 -6.26 -24.87 0.52
CA ALA A 179 -5.64 -23.68 -0.08
C ALA A 179 -6.47 -22.39 0.17
N GLY A 180 -7.80 -22.48 0.18
CA GLY A 180 -8.69 -21.36 0.52
C GLY A 180 -8.51 -20.87 1.97
N GLU A 181 -8.43 -21.76 2.93
CA GLU A 181 -8.21 -21.41 4.35
C GLU A 181 -6.83 -20.77 4.55
N ILE A 182 -5.81 -21.23 3.82
CA ILE A 182 -4.48 -20.63 3.86
C ILE A 182 -4.53 -19.20 3.30
N LEU A 183 -5.23 -18.97 2.20
CA LEU A 183 -5.39 -17.65 1.59
C LEU A 183 -6.17 -16.69 2.49
N ASP A 184 -7.20 -17.16 3.17
CA ASP A 184 -7.98 -16.34 4.12
C ASP A 184 -7.11 -15.75 5.24
N ASP A 185 -6.05 -16.45 5.65
CA ASP A 185 -5.06 -15.93 6.62
C ASP A 185 -3.95 -15.11 5.95
N LEU A 186 -3.43 -15.54 4.79
CA LEU A 186 -2.31 -14.90 4.13
C LEU A 186 -2.65 -13.55 3.50
N LEU A 187 -3.84 -13.38 2.91
CA LEU A 187 -4.20 -12.16 2.19
C LEU A 187 -4.26 -10.93 3.11
N PRO A 188 -4.97 -10.96 4.26
CA PRO A 188 -4.94 -9.85 5.19
C PRO A 188 -3.52 -9.55 5.70
N ARG A 189 -2.73 -10.59 5.97
CA ARG A 189 -1.34 -10.45 6.39
C ARG A 189 -0.48 -9.78 5.33
N SER A 190 -0.68 -10.11 4.05
CA SER A 190 -0.02 -9.48 2.92
C SER A 190 -0.30 -7.98 2.85
N VAL A 191 -1.55 -7.56 3.03
CA VAL A 191 -1.94 -6.14 3.05
C VAL A 191 -1.27 -5.40 4.20
N LYS A 192 -1.31 -5.95 5.42
CA LYS A 192 -0.66 -5.37 6.61
C LYS A 192 0.84 -5.20 6.41
N THR A 193 1.50 -6.23 5.90
CA THR A 193 2.94 -6.23 5.67
C THR A 193 3.34 -5.24 4.59
N THR A 194 2.57 -5.15 3.51
CA THR A 194 2.80 -4.17 2.44
C THR A 194 2.68 -2.75 2.95
N LEU A 195 1.64 -2.43 3.70
CA LEU A 195 1.47 -1.10 4.28
C LEU A 195 2.58 -0.76 5.29
N PHE A 196 2.99 -1.73 6.11
CA PHE A 196 4.12 -1.55 7.03
C PHE A 196 5.43 -1.27 6.29
N GLN A 197 5.69 -1.99 5.18
CA GLN A 197 6.85 -1.72 4.32
C GLN A 197 6.81 -0.30 3.74
N VAL A 198 5.65 0.15 3.28
CA VAL A 198 5.44 1.50 2.75
C VAL A 198 5.81 2.58 3.78
N PHE A 199 5.36 2.43 5.03
CA PHE A 199 5.72 3.36 6.10
C PHE A 199 7.23 3.33 6.43
N ASN A 200 7.85 2.16 6.44
CA ASN A 200 9.30 2.04 6.65
C ASN A 200 10.10 2.70 5.52
N ASP A 201 9.71 2.48 4.27
CA ASP A 201 10.34 3.11 3.11
C ASP A 201 10.23 4.64 3.18
N ALA A 202 9.06 5.16 3.55
CA ALA A 202 8.82 6.59 3.70
C ALA A 202 9.74 7.21 4.77
N VAL A 203 9.84 6.59 5.95
CA VAL A 203 10.68 7.08 7.04
C VAL A 203 12.17 7.05 6.67
N VAL A 204 12.63 5.95 6.05
CA VAL A 204 14.04 5.83 5.63
C VAL A 204 14.37 6.87 4.55
N SER A 205 13.50 7.05 3.57
CA SER A 205 13.67 8.04 2.50
C SER A 205 13.69 9.46 3.05
N GLU A 206 12.79 9.80 3.98
CA GLU A 206 12.77 11.09 4.66
C GLU A 206 14.08 11.38 5.39
N ASN A 207 14.57 10.41 6.17
CA ASN A 207 15.81 10.56 6.93
C ASN A 207 17.04 10.76 6.02
N ILE A 208 17.11 10.03 4.90
CA ILE A 208 18.19 10.19 3.92
C ILE A 208 18.13 11.57 3.27
N MET A 209 16.96 11.98 2.80
CA MET A 209 16.81 13.29 2.17
C MET A 209 17.05 14.45 3.15
N ARG A 210 16.78 14.25 4.43
CA ARG A 210 17.14 15.22 5.48
C ARG A 210 18.66 15.29 5.74
N MET A 211 19.38 14.16 5.66
CA MET A 211 20.82 14.16 5.83
C MET A 211 21.56 14.81 4.65
N ILE A 212 20.96 14.79 3.46
CA ILE A 212 21.57 15.35 2.24
C ILE A 212 21.23 16.83 2.07
N ALA A 213 20.09 17.30 2.63
CA ALA A 213 19.66 18.69 2.56
C ALA A 213 20.45 19.59 3.54
#